data_9669dbffde35ecdc407bfa61b584fa4d
#
_entry.id   9669dbffde35ecdc407bfa61b584fa4d
#
_cell.length_a   1.000
_cell.length_b   1.000
_cell.length_c   1.000
_cell.angle_alpha   90.00
_cell.angle_beta   90.00
_cell.angle_gamma   90.00
#
_symmetry.space_group_name_H-M   'P 1'
#
loop_
_entity.id
_entity.type
_entity.pdbx_description
1 polymer ?
#
loop_
_entity_poly.entity_id
_entity_poly.type
_entity_poly.pdbx_seq_one_letter_code
_entity_poly.pdbx_strand_id
1 'polypeptide(L)'
;MLSLLPAMGASAQSCAADITGDRVVDGLDLANVLAQWGPCDPLGSCSANISGDSGVDGADLAMVLASWGSCPVVVPAWATLVEAHPDPAVVHDTSLRASIQATGYAWRVRDTSTQIELVLIPPGTFQMGCSASTLHACGPGESPVHTVSLTNAFYMGRYEVTQAQWTARMGSNPSSFQSPSAQVPAEQVSSRPVERVSWNMIQGFLSATGMRLPTEAEWEYAYRAGTSTAFHSMPGYPSGTNDDAHIGQIEWIYTGSCSSGAACQTRPVGRLAGNGFGLHDMGGNVQEWVNDWYSGSYYASSPPVNPLGPSSGSHRVLRGSSWDSFQSMYSRSSQRMYAVPSNNYLLLGFRVARSP
;
A
#
# COMPACT_ATOMS: atom_id res chain seq x y z
N MET A 1 -5.20 -11.89 -38.33
CA MET A 1 -5.20 -12.38 -36.94
C MET A 1 -3.75 -12.36 -36.46
N LEU A 2 -3.31 -11.27 -35.84
CA LEU A 2 -2.02 -11.23 -35.14
C LEU A 2 -2.29 -11.62 -33.67
N SER A 3 -1.74 -12.77 -33.29
CA SER A 3 -1.72 -13.24 -31.90
C SER A 3 -0.81 -12.31 -31.10
N LEU A 4 -1.39 -11.52 -30.21
CA LEU A 4 -0.67 -10.82 -29.15
C LEU A 4 -0.24 -11.87 -28.11
N LEU A 5 1.02 -12.23 -28.14
CA LEU A 5 1.66 -12.95 -27.02
C LEU A 5 1.62 -12.02 -25.80
N PRO A 6 1.24 -12.53 -24.60
CA PRO A 6 1.36 -11.75 -23.38
C PRO A 6 2.85 -11.44 -23.16
N ALA A 7 3.15 -10.18 -22.82
CA ALA A 7 4.49 -9.79 -22.41
C ALA A 7 4.87 -10.65 -21.18
N MET A 8 5.92 -11.45 -21.32
CA MET A 8 6.53 -12.15 -20.21
C MET A 8 6.98 -11.08 -19.22
N GLY A 9 6.38 -11.09 -18.02
CA GLY A 9 6.85 -10.28 -16.91
C GLY A 9 8.34 -10.55 -16.70
N ALA A 10 9.12 -9.49 -16.47
CA ALA A 10 10.52 -9.63 -16.11
C ALA A 10 10.61 -10.55 -14.88
N SER A 11 11.13 -11.76 -15.06
CA SER A 11 11.38 -12.67 -13.95
C SER A 11 12.37 -11.99 -13.01
N ALA A 12 12.08 -11.99 -11.72
CA ALA A 12 13.03 -11.57 -10.70
C ALA A 12 14.34 -12.30 -10.97
N GLN A 13 15.45 -11.56 -11.11
CA GLN A 13 16.77 -12.16 -11.27
C GLN A 13 17.00 -13.08 -10.07
N SER A 14 17.22 -14.36 -10.33
CA SER A 14 17.45 -15.33 -9.25
C SER A 14 18.75 -14.95 -8.53
N CYS A 15 18.66 -14.72 -7.25
CA CYS A 15 19.82 -14.56 -6.37
C CYS A 15 20.24 -15.98 -5.99
N ALA A 16 21.00 -16.64 -6.86
CA ALA A 16 21.30 -18.06 -6.74
C ALA A 16 22.03 -18.41 -5.41
N ALA A 17 22.76 -17.45 -4.87
CA ALA A 17 23.50 -17.61 -3.60
C ALA A 17 22.64 -17.39 -2.34
N ASP A 18 21.40 -16.94 -2.49
CA ASP A 18 20.39 -16.86 -1.42
C ASP A 18 19.70 -18.22 -1.29
N ILE A 19 20.33 -19.10 -0.52
CA ILE A 19 19.88 -20.49 -0.32
C ILE A 19 18.70 -20.54 0.64
N THR A 20 18.64 -19.60 1.58
CA THR A 20 17.57 -19.48 2.58
C THR A 20 16.29 -18.87 1.99
N GLY A 21 16.40 -18.15 0.87
CA GLY A 21 15.26 -17.52 0.19
C GLY A 21 14.77 -16.23 0.85
N ASP A 22 15.59 -15.64 1.73
CA ASP A 22 15.24 -14.41 2.47
C ASP A 22 15.67 -13.12 1.76
N ARG A 23 16.26 -13.24 0.55
CA ARG A 23 16.76 -12.16 -0.30
C ARG A 23 17.98 -11.43 0.24
N VAL A 24 18.69 -12.05 1.15
CA VAL A 24 19.99 -11.59 1.67
C VAL A 24 20.97 -12.75 1.63
N VAL A 25 22.11 -12.58 0.98
CA VAL A 25 23.19 -13.57 1.04
C VAL A 25 24.06 -13.25 2.25
N ASP A 26 24.00 -14.09 3.27
CA ASP A 26 24.68 -13.86 4.55
C ASP A 26 25.23 -15.13 5.19
N GLY A 27 25.49 -15.06 6.51
CA GLY A 27 26.03 -16.16 7.29
C GLY A 27 25.13 -17.40 7.35
N LEU A 28 23.81 -17.27 7.12
CA LEU A 28 22.89 -18.41 7.09
C LEU A 28 23.04 -19.19 5.77
N ASP A 29 23.22 -18.50 4.65
CA ASP A 29 23.49 -19.15 3.36
C ASP A 29 24.86 -19.84 3.37
N LEU A 30 25.86 -19.15 3.95
CA LEU A 30 27.17 -19.74 4.17
C LEU A 30 27.08 -21.01 5.03
N ALA A 31 26.30 -20.98 6.10
CA ALA A 31 26.09 -22.14 6.96
C ALA A 31 25.42 -23.30 6.21
N ASN A 32 24.48 -23.02 5.29
CA ASN A 32 23.87 -24.03 4.44
C ASN A 32 24.88 -24.68 3.48
N VAL A 33 25.77 -23.90 2.85
CA VAL A 33 26.86 -24.45 2.02
C VAL A 33 27.74 -25.38 2.85
N LEU A 34 28.16 -24.94 4.02
CA LEU A 34 29.03 -25.73 4.90
C LEU A 34 28.36 -27.00 5.45
N ALA A 35 27.04 -26.93 5.73
CA ALA A 35 26.28 -28.07 6.23
C ALA A 35 26.02 -29.15 5.16
N GLN A 36 25.96 -28.78 3.88
CA GLN A 36 25.71 -29.68 2.77
C GLN A 36 27.00 -30.03 1.97
N TRP A 37 28.17 -29.71 2.52
CA TRP A 37 29.48 -29.92 1.85
C TRP A 37 29.69 -31.34 1.43
N GLY A 38 29.97 -31.60 0.16
CA GLY A 38 30.24 -32.90 -0.41
C GLY A 38 29.42 -33.21 -1.64
N PRO A 39 29.46 -34.44 -2.17
CA PRO A 39 28.72 -34.84 -3.34
C PRO A 39 27.20 -34.79 -3.11
N CYS A 40 26.46 -34.29 -4.07
CA CYS A 40 25.00 -34.27 -4.03
C CYS A 40 24.43 -35.67 -4.22
N ASP A 41 23.42 -36.04 -3.44
CA ASP A 41 22.66 -37.27 -3.65
C ASP A 41 21.89 -37.16 -4.97
N PRO A 42 22.06 -38.09 -5.92
CA PRO A 42 21.34 -38.07 -7.20
C PRO A 42 19.82 -38.11 -7.08
N LEU A 43 19.29 -38.54 -5.93
CA LEU A 43 17.85 -38.64 -5.64
C LEU A 43 17.37 -37.60 -4.63
N GLY A 44 18.28 -36.79 -4.05
CA GLY A 44 17.99 -35.80 -3.03
C GLY A 44 18.01 -34.36 -3.53
N SER A 45 17.43 -33.43 -2.77
CA SER A 45 17.57 -32.00 -3.03
C SER A 45 18.94 -31.52 -2.53
N CYS A 46 19.73 -30.90 -3.40
CA CYS A 46 21.02 -30.32 -3.07
C CYS A 46 20.91 -28.79 -3.20
N SER A 47 20.21 -28.17 -2.26
CA SER A 47 19.85 -26.74 -2.34
C SER A 47 21.07 -25.81 -2.26
N ALA A 48 22.16 -26.25 -1.68
CA ALA A 48 23.38 -25.47 -1.55
C ALA A 48 24.37 -25.68 -2.74
N ASN A 49 24.04 -26.56 -3.71
CA ASN A 49 24.76 -26.67 -4.98
C ASN A 49 24.27 -25.58 -5.95
N ILE A 50 24.77 -24.37 -5.79
CA ILE A 50 24.40 -23.20 -6.58
C ILE A 50 25.22 -23.07 -7.86
N SER A 51 26.38 -23.72 -7.92
CA SER A 51 27.21 -23.86 -9.12
C SER A 51 26.56 -24.78 -10.17
N GLY A 52 25.71 -25.73 -9.74
CA GLY A 52 25.02 -26.69 -10.58
C GLY A 52 25.90 -27.84 -11.05
N ASP A 53 27.02 -28.11 -10.40
CA ASP A 53 27.91 -29.24 -10.66
C ASP A 53 27.49 -30.52 -9.90
N SER A 54 28.40 -31.41 -9.55
CA SER A 54 28.08 -32.70 -8.92
C SER A 54 28.08 -32.67 -7.39
N GLY A 55 28.35 -31.53 -6.74
CA GLY A 55 28.44 -31.45 -5.28
C GLY A 55 28.48 -30.04 -4.76
N VAL A 56 28.41 -29.89 -3.45
CA VAL A 56 28.60 -28.62 -2.74
C VAL A 56 30.07 -28.51 -2.36
N ASP A 57 30.76 -27.52 -2.91
CA ASP A 57 32.20 -27.36 -2.75
C ASP A 57 32.68 -25.91 -2.68
N GLY A 58 33.96 -25.70 -2.98
CA GLY A 58 34.56 -24.37 -3.01
C GLY A 58 34.00 -23.42 -4.07
N ALA A 59 33.38 -23.93 -5.14
CA ALA A 59 32.74 -23.10 -6.15
C ALA A 59 31.46 -22.47 -5.57
N ASP A 60 30.63 -23.25 -4.86
CA ASP A 60 29.41 -22.75 -4.21
C ASP A 60 29.74 -21.75 -3.11
N LEU A 61 30.76 -22.06 -2.28
CA LEU A 61 31.28 -21.15 -1.29
C LEU A 61 31.73 -19.81 -1.90
N ALA A 62 32.45 -19.86 -3.02
CA ALA A 62 32.91 -18.67 -3.71
C ALA A 62 31.72 -17.83 -4.25
N MET A 63 30.66 -18.49 -4.73
CA MET A 63 29.45 -17.82 -5.18
C MET A 63 28.71 -17.12 -4.04
N VAL A 64 28.59 -17.74 -2.86
CA VAL A 64 28.01 -17.09 -1.68
C VAL A 64 28.84 -15.87 -1.29
N LEU A 65 30.14 -16.00 -1.17
CA LEU A 65 31.02 -14.89 -0.78
C LEU A 65 31.04 -13.75 -1.81
N ALA A 66 30.97 -14.07 -3.10
CA ALA A 66 30.92 -13.08 -4.19
C ALA A 66 29.57 -12.33 -4.26
N SER A 67 28.51 -12.95 -3.76
CA SER A 67 27.15 -12.41 -3.79
C SER A 67 26.71 -11.80 -2.44
N TRP A 68 27.62 -11.67 -1.50
CA TRP A 68 27.33 -11.25 -0.11
C TRP A 68 26.57 -9.92 -0.06
N GLY A 69 25.46 -9.90 0.65
CA GLY A 69 24.60 -8.74 0.83
C GLY A 69 23.20 -8.94 0.27
N SER A 70 22.47 -7.86 0.12
CA SER A 70 21.08 -7.90 -0.39
C SER A 70 21.01 -8.29 -1.86
N CYS A 71 20.09 -9.18 -2.19
CA CYS A 71 19.83 -9.58 -3.57
C CYS A 71 19.33 -8.43 -4.43
N PRO A 72 19.65 -8.38 -5.72
CA PRO A 72 19.11 -7.37 -6.63
C PRO A 72 17.59 -7.38 -6.66
N VAL A 73 17.01 -6.19 -6.67
CA VAL A 73 15.56 -6.02 -6.77
C VAL A 73 15.15 -5.65 -8.18
N VAL A 74 13.96 -6.06 -8.58
CA VAL A 74 13.35 -5.65 -9.84
C VAL A 74 12.72 -4.28 -9.68
N VAL A 75 13.13 -3.32 -10.51
CA VAL A 75 12.45 -2.03 -10.64
C VAL A 75 11.54 -2.12 -11.87
N PRO A 76 10.21 -1.89 -11.73
CA PRO A 76 9.31 -1.94 -12.87
C PRO A 76 9.73 -0.96 -13.98
N ALA A 77 9.54 -1.32 -15.24
CA ALA A 77 9.96 -0.50 -16.39
C ALA A 77 9.32 0.90 -16.44
N TRP A 78 8.20 1.07 -15.76
CA TRP A 78 7.48 2.33 -15.66
C TRP A 78 7.96 3.23 -14.50
N ALA A 79 8.95 2.78 -13.71
CA ALA A 79 9.37 3.44 -12.47
C ALA A 79 10.87 3.70 -12.41
N THR A 80 11.25 4.60 -11.53
CA THR A 80 12.63 4.78 -11.03
C THR A 80 12.72 4.31 -9.59
N LEU A 81 13.88 3.76 -9.23
CA LEU A 81 14.17 3.33 -7.87
C LEU A 81 14.21 4.51 -6.91
N VAL A 82 13.53 4.38 -5.78
CA VAL A 82 13.68 5.28 -4.61
C VAL A 82 14.40 4.54 -3.49
N GLU A 83 13.89 3.37 -3.11
CA GLU A 83 14.52 2.49 -2.12
C GLU A 83 14.36 1.03 -2.53
N ALA A 84 15.47 0.28 -2.53
CA ALA A 84 15.47 -1.12 -2.91
C ALA A 84 14.77 -2.01 -1.87
N HIS A 85 15.12 -1.82 -0.60
CA HIS A 85 14.65 -2.65 0.52
C HIS A 85 13.88 -1.83 1.54
N PRO A 86 12.96 -2.44 2.30
CA PRO A 86 12.20 -1.75 3.32
C PRO A 86 13.12 -1.25 4.45
N ASP A 87 13.03 0.07 4.72
CA ASP A 87 13.78 0.69 5.81
C ASP A 87 13.28 0.17 7.16
N PRO A 88 14.15 -0.43 7.99
CA PRO A 88 13.79 -0.90 9.33
C PRO A 88 13.25 0.20 10.26
N ALA A 89 13.59 1.46 10.00
CA ALA A 89 13.06 2.61 10.74
C ALA A 89 11.61 2.95 10.36
N VAL A 90 11.08 2.38 9.27
CA VAL A 90 9.70 2.55 8.80
C VAL A 90 8.92 1.25 8.97
N VAL A 91 9.43 0.17 8.41
CA VAL A 91 8.82 -1.17 8.49
C VAL A 91 9.44 -1.89 9.69
N HIS A 92 8.94 -1.63 10.89
CA HIS A 92 9.53 -2.19 12.13
C HIS A 92 9.33 -3.71 12.26
N ASP A 93 8.24 -4.25 11.73
CA ASP A 93 7.92 -5.68 11.76
C ASP A 93 8.84 -6.45 10.82
N THR A 94 9.61 -7.41 11.39
CA THR A 94 10.55 -8.23 10.64
C THR A 94 9.87 -9.16 9.64
N SER A 95 8.71 -9.71 9.99
CA SER A 95 7.94 -10.61 9.11
C SER A 95 7.39 -9.84 7.91
N LEU A 96 6.98 -8.60 8.14
CA LEU A 96 6.50 -7.72 7.08
C LEU A 96 7.64 -7.32 6.13
N ARG A 97 8.84 -7.01 6.68
CA ARG A 97 10.03 -6.77 5.86
C ARG A 97 10.39 -7.99 5.00
N ALA A 98 10.41 -9.17 5.60
CA ALA A 98 10.68 -10.42 4.89
C ALA A 98 9.66 -10.67 3.76
N SER A 99 8.36 -10.44 4.02
CA SER A 99 7.32 -10.58 3.01
C SER A 99 7.48 -9.61 1.83
N ILE A 100 7.90 -8.36 2.09
CA ILE A 100 8.21 -7.38 1.04
C ILE A 100 9.42 -7.85 0.23
N GLN A 101 10.51 -8.25 0.90
CA GLN A 101 11.74 -8.71 0.26
C GLN A 101 11.51 -9.97 -0.58
N ALA A 102 10.71 -10.92 -0.10
CA ALA A 102 10.37 -12.15 -0.80
C ALA A 102 9.71 -11.91 -2.17
N THR A 103 9.09 -10.75 -2.41
CA THR A 103 8.53 -10.41 -3.73
C THR A 103 9.59 -10.23 -4.81
N GLY A 104 10.82 -9.88 -4.42
CA GLY A 104 11.90 -9.55 -5.35
C GLY A 104 11.81 -8.18 -6.02
N TYR A 105 10.77 -7.41 -5.75
CA TYR A 105 10.61 -6.05 -6.28
C TYR A 105 11.17 -4.99 -5.32
N ALA A 106 11.56 -3.83 -5.88
CA ALA A 106 11.97 -2.68 -5.08
C ALA A 106 10.85 -2.22 -4.16
N TRP A 107 11.17 -1.91 -2.90
CA TRP A 107 10.16 -1.51 -1.92
C TRP A 107 9.51 -0.18 -2.26
N ARG A 108 10.29 0.84 -2.60
CA ARG A 108 9.79 2.17 -2.93
C ARG A 108 10.27 2.62 -4.29
N VAL A 109 9.32 3.02 -5.12
CA VAL A 109 9.58 3.46 -6.49
C VAL A 109 8.84 4.77 -6.77
N ARG A 110 9.28 5.47 -7.81
CA ARG A 110 8.59 6.66 -8.31
C ARG A 110 8.19 6.44 -9.76
N ASP A 111 6.93 6.62 -10.07
CA ASP A 111 6.46 6.56 -11.45
C ASP A 111 7.13 7.64 -12.30
N THR A 112 7.72 7.24 -13.43
CA THR A 112 8.51 8.14 -14.29
C THR A 112 7.67 9.25 -14.90
N SER A 113 6.41 8.97 -15.15
CA SER A 113 5.52 9.86 -15.87
C SER A 113 4.78 10.85 -14.98
N THR A 114 4.39 10.44 -13.77
CA THR A 114 3.57 11.23 -12.84
C THR A 114 4.35 11.77 -11.66
N GLN A 115 5.55 11.23 -11.40
CA GLN A 115 6.36 11.49 -10.21
C GLN A 115 5.66 11.09 -8.89
N ILE A 116 4.63 10.23 -8.96
CA ILE A 116 3.99 9.66 -7.79
C ILE A 116 4.93 8.63 -7.16
N GLU A 117 5.18 8.76 -5.87
CA GLU A 117 5.86 7.71 -5.09
C GLU A 117 4.89 6.60 -4.75
N LEU A 118 5.33 5.37 -4.95
CA LEU A 118 4.55 4.18 -4.64
C LEU A 118 5.37 3.24 -3.75
N VAL A 119 4.66 2.56 -2.87
CA VAL A 119 5.20 1.56 -1.94
C VAL A 119 4.70 0.19 -2.35
N LEU A 120 5.58 -0.80 -2.34
CA LEU A 120 5.23 -2.19 -2.61
C LEU A 120 4.48 -2.81 -1.44
N ILE A 121 3.31 -3.34 -1.73
CA ILE A 121 2.47 -4.09 -0.80
C ILE A 121 2.59 -5.57 -1.18
N PRO A 122 3.12 -6.42 -0.28
CA PRO A 122 3.31 -7.83 -0.57
C PRO A 122 1.98 -8.60 -0.58
N PRO A 123 1.93 -9.79 -1.19
CA PRO A 123 0.83 -10.71 -1.00
C PRO A 123 0.64 -11.03 0.48
N GLY A 124 -0.59 -11.33 0.88
CA GLY A 124 -0.86 -11.72 2.27
C GLY A 124 -2.32 -12.02 2.53
N THR A 125 -2.58 -12.47 3.74
CA THR A 125 -3.92 -12.83 4.22
C THR A 125 -4.24 -12.03 5.48
N PHE A 126 -5.46 -11.51 5.57
CA PHE A 126 -5.90 -10.72 6.72
C PHE A 126 -7.38 -10.94 7.03
N GLN A 127 -7.80 -10.47 8.19
CA GLN A 127 -9.22 -10.42 8.56
C GLN A 127 -9.78 -9.07 8.11
N MET A 128 -10.64 -9.10 7.09
CA MET A 128 -11.33 -7.92 6.56
C MET A 128 -12.64 -7.71 7.31
N GLY A 129 -12.92 -6.47 7.64
CA GLY A 129 -14.15 -6.08 8.32
C GLY A 129 -13.94 -5.60 9.75
N CYS A 130 -14.98 -5.64 10.54
CA CYS A 130 -15.12 -4.96 11.81
C CYS A 130 -13.87 -4.91 12.70
N SER A 131 -13.43 -3.68 13.00
CA SER A 131 -12.46 -3.35 14.05
C SER A 131 -13.04 -2.20 14.88
N ALA A 132 -13.70 -2.54 16.00
CA ALA A 132 -14.25 -1.56 16.90
C ALA A 132 -13.14 -0.76 17.59
N SER A 133 -13.37 0.53 17.81
CA SER A 133 -12.51 1.37 18.66
C SER A 133 -13.07 1.45 20.09
N THR A 134 -12.35 2.12 20.98
CA THR A 134 -12.78 2.31 22.36
C THR A 134 -14.07 3.13 22.48
N LEU A 135 -14.31 4.05 21.54
CA LEU A 135 -15.47 4.92 21.54
C LEU A 135 -16.60 4.45 20.64
N HIS A 136 -16.32 3.61 19.63
CA HIS A 136 -17.27 3.30 18.57
C HIS A 136 -17.29 1.81 18.19
N ALA A 137 -18.48 1.23 18.19
CA ALA A 137 -18.75 -0.08 17.62
C ALA A 137 -18.77 -0.03 16.08
N CYS A 138 -18.69 -1.20 15.45
CA CYS A 138 -18.79 -1.31 14.00
C CYS A 138 -20.21 -1.21 13.49
N GLY A 139 -20.38 -0.65 12.30
CA GLY A 139 -21.64 -0.64 11.57
C GLY A 139 -21.98 -1.99 10.91
N PRO A 140 -23.25 -2.20 10.53
CA PRO A 140 -23.68 -3.47 9.89
C PRO A 140 -22.93 -3.81 8.60
N GLY A 141 -22.54 -2.80 7.83
CA GLY A 141 -21.82 -2.99 6.56
C GLY A 141 -20.36 -3.45 6.73
N GLU A 142 -19.83 -3.46 7.95
CA GLU A 142 -18.49 -3.93 8.29
C GLU A 142 -18.45 -5.42 8.69
N SER A 143 -19.59 -6.09 8.64
CA SER A 143 -19.75 -7.49 9.11
C SER A 143 -20.36 -8.38 8.02
N PRO A 144 -20.09 -9.71 8.06
CA PRO A 144 -19.19 -10.39 8.99
C PRO A 144 -17.71 -10.09 8.73
N VAL A 145 -16.89 -10.24 9.77
CA VAL A 145 -15.42 -10.32 9.60
C VAL A 145 -15.13 -11.62 8.84
N HIS A 146 -14.27 -11.54 7.84
CA HIS A 146 -13.96 -12.70 6.99
C HIS A 146 -12.50 -12.66 6.53
N THR A 147 -11.97 -13.84 6.26
CA THR A 147 -10.60 -13.97 5.78
C THR A 147 -10.51 -13.59 4.31
N VAL A 148 -9.57 -12.71 3.98
CA VAL A 148 -9.24 -12.32 2.61
C VAL A 148 -7.76 -12.57 2.34
N SER A 149 -7.45 -13.23 1.22
CA SER A 149 -6.10 -13.44 0.72
C SER A 149 -5.87 -12.61 -0.56
N LEU A 150 -4.89 -11.73 -0.52
CA LEU A 150 -4.37 -11.04 -1.70
C LEU A 150 -3.17 -11.82 -2.22
N THR A 151 -3.27 -12.39 -3.40
CA THR A 151 -2.27 -13.34 -3.94
C THR A 151 -1.18 -12.67 -4.77
N ASN A 152 -1.37 -11.41 -5.14
CA ASN A 152 -0.44 -10.66 -5.96
C ASN A 152 0.11 -9.45 -5.20
N ALA A 153 1.42 -9.22 -5.33
CA ALA A 153 2.00 -7.95 -4.92
C ALA A 153 1.48 -6.81 -5.81
N PHE A 154 1.35 -5.63 -5.24
CA PHE A 154 1.00 -4.42 -5.97
C PHE A 154 1.69 -3.20 -5.36
N TYR A 155 1.86 -2.17 -6.15
CA TYR A 155 2.29 -0.87 -5.67
C TYR A 155 1.08 0.00 -5.33
N MET A 156 1.15 0.71 -4.20
CA MET A 156 0.13 1.68 -3.79
C MET A 156 0.77 3.06 -3.62
N GLY A 157 0.09 4.10 -4.03
CA GLY A 157 0.52 5.48 -3.80
C GLY A 157 0.85 5.71 -2.33
N ARG A 158 2.08 6.14 -2.04
CA ARG A 158 2.53 6.44 -0.68
C ARG A 158 1.64 7.46 0.00
N TYR A 159 1.12 8.36 -0.80
CA TYR A 159 0.23 9.45 -0.42
C TYR A 159 -1.02 9.44 -1.29
N GLU A 160 -2.00 10.23 -0.91
CA GLU A 160 -3.08 10.65 -1.80
C GLU A 160 -2.50 11.38 -3.02
N VAL A 161 -3.19 11.32 -4.17
CA VAL A 161 -2.76 12.06 -5.37
C VAL A 161 -2.86 13.57 -5.08
N THR A 162 -1.75 14.29 -5.30
CA THR A 162 -1.70 15.72 -5.00
C THR A 162 -2.30 16.60 -6.09
N GLN A 163 -2.64 17.84 -5.75
CA GLN A 163 -3.10 18.84 -6.70
C GLN A 163 -2.10 19.07 -7.85
N ALA A 164 -0.80 19.08 -7.54
CA ALA A 164 0.25 19.20 -8.56
C ALA A 164 0.24 18.01 -9.53
N GLN A 165 0.18 16.78 -9.03
CA GLN A 165 0.17 15.57 -9.84
C GLN A 165 -1.08 15.47 -10.71
N TRP A 166 -2.24 15.79 -10.15
CA TRP A 166 -3.48 15.85 -10.90
C TRP A 166 -3.41 16.89 -12.02
N THR A 167 -3.03 18.14 -11.69
CA THR A 167 -2.98 19.25 -12.65
C THR A 167 -2.03 18.97 -13.80
N ALA A 168 -0.86 18.35 -13.50
CA ALA A 168 0.11 17.98 -14.52
C ALA A 168 -0.43 16.99 -15.56
N ARG A 169 -1.44 16.20 -15.22
CA ARG A 169 -2.05 15.20 -16.12
C ARG A 169 -3.37 15.65 -16.73
N MET A 170 -4.19 16.37 -15.97
CA MET A 170 -5.53 16.73 -16.37
C MET A 170 -5.64 18.17 -16.90
N GLY A 171 -4.58 18.98 -16.75
CA GLY A 171 -4.51 20.35 -17.25
C GLY A 171 -5.29 21.38 -16.42
N SER A 172 -6.07 20.96 -15.42
CA SER A 172 -6.85 21.84 -14.55
C SER A 172 -6.92 21.28 -13.13
N ASN A 173 -7.07 22.18 -12.14
CA ASN A 173 -7.20 21.83 -10.73
C ASN A 173 -8.64 22.04 -10.25
N PRO A 174 -9.40 20.97 -9.93
CA PRO A 174 -10.78 21.09 -9.46
C PRO A 174 -10.91 21.48 -7.99
N SER A 175 -9.81 21.43 -7.23
CA SER A 175 -9.80 21.57 -5.78
C SER A 175 -10.27 22.93 -5.31
N SER A 176 -10.91 22.97 -4.15
CA SER A 176 -11.30 24.20 -3.47
C SER A 176 -10.14 24.86 -2.71
N PHE A 177 -9.27 24.05 -2.10
CA PHE A 177 -8.20 24.55 -1.24
C PHE A 177 -6.92 24.86 -2.01
N GLN A 178 -6.97 25.88 -2.87
CA GLN A 178 -5.86 26.31 -3.73
C GLN A 178 -5.09 27.54 -3.21
N SER A 179 -5.46 28.06 -2.05
CA SER A 179 -4.82 29.24 -1.46
C SER A 179 -4.00 28.89 -0.22
N PRO A 180 -2.94 29.67 0.08
CA PRO A 180 -2.21 29.55 1.33
C PRO A 180 -3.11 29.79 2.55
N SER A 181 -2.69 29.28 3.69
CA SER A 181 -3.31 29.52 5.00
C SER A 181 -2.25 29.62 6.09
N ALA A 182 -2.66 29.93 7.31
CA ALA A 182 -1.74 29.97 8.45
C ALA A 182 -0.99 28.64 8.68
N GLN A 183 -1.59 27.51 8.26
CA GLN A 183 -1.03 26.16 8.43
C GLN A 183 -0.43 25.58 7.15
N VAL A 184 -0.63 26.22 5.99
CA VAL A 184 -0.15 25.75 4.69
C VAL A 184 0.39 26.95 3.89
N PRO A 185 1.69 27.17 3.92
CA PRO A 185 2.34 28.22 3.16
C PRO A 185 2.23 27.99 1.63
N ALA A 186 2.44 29.04 0.84
CA ALA A 186 2.18 29.05 -0.60
C ALA A 186 2.87 27.91 -1.37
N GLU A 187 4.12 27.63 -1.02
CA GLU A 187 4.94 26.59 -1.65
C GLU A 187 4.46 25.17 -1.38
N GLN A 188 3.59 24.99 -0.39
CA GLN A 188 3.04 23.67 -0.02
C GLN A 188 1.60 23.46 -0.49
N VAL A 189 0.95 24.45 -1.05
CA VAL A 189 -0.46 24.33 -1.50
C VAL A 189 -0.62 23.23 -2.53
N SER A 190 0.26 23.14 -3.49
CA SER A 190 0.21 22.12 -4.55
C SER A 190 0.51 20.69 -4.06
N SER A 191 1.05 20.53 -2.85
CA SER A 191 1.28 19.26 -2.17
C SER A 191 0.07 18.77 -1.35
N ARG A 192 -1.03 19.53 -1.29
CA ARG A 192 -2.28 19.04 -0.72
C ARG A 192 -2.86 17.95 -1.63
N PRO A 193 -3.67 17.01 -1.12
CA PRO A 193 -4.40 16.09 -1.98
C PRO A 193 -5.31 16.87 -2.92
N VAL A 194 -5.50 16.35 -4.12
CA VAL A 194 -6.59 16.81 -4.97
C VAL A 194 -7.90 16.42 -4.35
N GLU A 195 -8.83 17.36 -4.26
CA GLU A 195 -10.20 17.12 -3.81
C GLU A 195 -11.22 17.64 -4.85
N ARG A 196 -12.50 17.38 -4.62
CA ARG A 196 -13.57 17.64 -5.61
C ARG A 196 -13.40 16.83 -6.89
N VAL A 197 -12.87 15.63 -6.76
CA VAL A 197 -12.78 14.66 -7.84
C VAL A 197 -13.83 13.57 -7.65
N SER A 198 -14.64 13.32 -8.66
CA SER A 198 -15.57 12.21 -8.69
C SER A 198 -14.88 10.94 -9.17
N TRP A 199 -15.47 9.77 -8.85
CA TRP A 199 -14.96 8.49 -9.36
C TRP A 199 -14.89 8.50 -10.91
N ASN A 200 -15.88 9.11 -11.57
CA ASN A 200 -15.89 9.24 -13.02
C ASN A 200 -14.76 10.12 -13.57
N MET A 201 -14.44 11.24 -12.90
CA MET A 201 -13.30 12.11 -13.28
C MET A 201 -11.97 11.38 -13.13
N ILE A 202 -11.82 10.58 -12.06
CA ILE A 202 -10.62 9.81 -11.79
C ILE A 202 -10.32 8.82 -12.92
N GLN A 203 -11.32 8.25 -13.61
CA GLN A 203 -11.10 7.34 -14.74
C GLN A 203 -10.27 7.98 -15.87
N GLY A 204 -10.42 9.29 -16.08
CA GLY A 204 -9.58 10.04 -17.03
C GLY A 204 -8.12 10.08 -16.60
N PHE A 205 -7.85 10.31 -15.31
CA PHE A 205 -6.50 10.30 -14.76
C PHE A 205 -5.87 8.90 -14.86
N LEU A 206 -6.62 7.85 -14.50
CA LEU A 206 -6.14 6.47 -14.55
C LEU A 206 -5.79 6.04 -15.98
N SER A 207 -6.66 6.39 -16.94
CA SER A 207 -6.41 6.13 -18.37
C SER A 207 -5.14 6.85 -18.88
N ALA A 208 -4.93 8.09 -18.44
CA ALA A 208 -3.76 8.89 -18.86
C ALA A 208 -2.43 8.43 -18.21
N THR A 209 -2.48 7.63 -17.13
CA THR A 209 -1.31 7.24 -16.36
C THR A 209 -1.00 5.74 -16.39
N GLY A 210 -1.95 4.91 -16.85
CA GLY A 210 -1.87 3.45 -16.76
C GLY A 210 -1.94 2.91 -15.34
N MET A 211 -2.44 3.73 -14.40
CA MET A 211 -2.69 3.35 -13.00
C MET A 211 -4.13 2.89 -12.83
N ARG A 212 -4.46 2.41 -11.64
CA ARG A 212 -5.81 2.02 -11.24
C ARG A 212 -6.13 2.52 -9.84
N LEU A 213 -7.38 2.47 -9.45
CA LEU A 213 -7.75 2.54 -8.03
C LEU A 213 -7.43 1.20 -7.35
N PRO A 214 -7.09 1.21 -6.06
CA PRO A 214 -7.07 -0.02 -5.28
C PRO A 214 -8.49 -0.60 -5.17
N THR A 215 -8.60 -1.92 -4.98
CA THR A 215 -9.83 -2.53 -4.50
C THR A 215 -10.06 -2.17 -3.04
N GLU A 216 -11.28 -2.34 -2.53
CA GLU A 216 -11.58 -2.11 -1.13
C GLU A 216 -10.73 -3.01 -0.21
N ALA A 217 -10.52 -4.27 -0.61
CA ALA A 217 -9.69 -5.22 0.12
C ALA A 217 -8.20 -4.85 0.11
N GLU A 218 -7.67 -4.41 -1.04
CA GLU A 218 -6.29 -3.91 -1.14
C GLU A 218 -6.09 -2.67 -0.24
N TRP A 219 -7.07 -1.76 -0.22
CA TRP A 219 -7.02 -0.56 0.59
C TRP A 219 -7.00 -0.90 2.10
N GLU A 220 -7.91 -1.78 2.57
CA GLU A 220 -7.99 -2.15 3.98
C GLU A 220 -6.76 -2.95 4.42
N TYR A 221 -6.27 -3.89 3.59
CA TYR A 221 -5.03 -4.62 3.84
C TYR A 221 -3.83 -3.66 3.98
N ALA A 222 -3.74 -2.70 3.06
CA ALA A 222 -2.68 -1.71 3.06
C ALA A 222 -2.79 -0.74 4.26
N TYR A 223 -4.00 -0.33 4.66
CA TYR A 223 -4.22 0.47 5.87
C TYR A 223 -3.71 -0.27 7.11
N ARG A 224 -4.12 -1.53 7.27
CA ARG A 224 -3.77 -2.35 8.44
C ARG A 224 -2.28 -2.61 8.57
N ALA A 225 -1.59 -2.83 7.48
CA ALA A 225 -0.14 -3.06 7.48
C ALA A 225 0.31 -4.05 8.57
N GLY A 226 -0.38 -5.20 8.66
CA GLY A 226 -0.13 -6.26 9.65
C GLY A 226 -0.90 -6.12 10.96
N THR A 227 -1.58 -4.99 11.24
CA THR A 227 -2.39 -4.84 12.46
C THR A 227 -3.82 -5.38 12.27
N SER A 228 -4.48 -5.74 13.40
CA SER A 228 -5.90 -6.14 13.43
C SER A 228 -6.78 -5.10 14.13
N THR A 229 -6.20 -4.00 14.57
CA THR A 229 -6.82 -2.96 15.38
C THR A 229 -7.64 -1.96 14.54
N ALA A 230 -8.39 -1.09 15.21
CA ALA A 230 -9.16 -0.03 14.56
C ALA A 230 -8.25 0.96 13.83
N PHE A 231 -7.09 1.28 14.40
CA PHE A 231 -6.08 2.19 13.86
C PHE A 231 -4.76 1.46 13.67
N HIS A 232 -4.06 1.77 12.59
CA HIS A 232 -2.78 1.16 12.24
C HIS A 232 -1.66 1.52 13.25
N SER A 233 -0.47 0.96 13.05
CA SER A 233 0.71 1.26 13.87
C SER A 233 1.06 2.75 13.84
N MET A 234 1.48 3.26 15.00
CA MET A 234 1.87 4.66 15.19
C MET A 234 2.93 4.76 16.29
N PRO A 235 3.60 5.92 16.47
CA PRO A 235 4.55 6.11 17.57
C PRO A 235 3.94 5.75 18.93
N GLY A 236 4.62 4.86 19.67
CA GLY A 236 4.14 4.30 20.94
C GLY A 236 3.17 3.11 20.83
N TYR A 237 2.66 2.81 19.62
CA TYR A 237 1.71 1.71 19.37
C TYR A 237 2.12 0.91 18.12
N PRO A 238 3.23 0.16 18.15
CA PRO A 238 3.77 -0.53 16.96
C PRO A 238 2.83 -1.61 16.41
N SER A 239 1.96 -2.18 17.26
CA SER A 239 0.95 -3.18 16.85
C SER A 239 -0.41 -2.56 16.52
N GLY A 240 -0.49 -1.25 16.37
CA GLY A 240 -1.74 -0.52 16.23
C GLY A 240 -2.48 -0.38 17.57
N THR A 241 -3.63 0.31 17.54
CA THR A 241 -4.45 0.54 18.73
C THR A 241 -5.94 0.59 18.41
N ASN A 242 -6.77 0.28 19.41
CA ASN A 242 -8.20 0.58 19.37
C ASN A 242 -8.54 1.87 20.13
N ASP A 243 -7.54 2.53 20.71
CA ASP A 243 -7.73 3.77 21.47
C ASP A 243 -7.79 4.98 20.53
N ASP A 244 -8.89 5.69 20.57
CA ASP A 244 -9.17 6.88 19.75
C ASP A 244 -8.34 8.11 20.17
N ALA A 245 -7.77 8.12 21.38
CA ALA A 245 -7.09 9.30 21.95
C ALA A 245 -5.82 9.72 21.16
N HIS A 246 -5.24 8.80 20.36
CA HIS A 246 -3.94 9.02 19.74
C HIS A 246 -3.98 9.20 18.22
N ILE A 247 -5.16 9.13 17.60
CA ILE A 247 -5.30 9.16 16.13
C ILE A 247 -4.76 10.42 15.48
N GLY A 248 -4.72 11.55 16.18
CA GLY A 248 -4.11 12.79 15.67
C GLY A 248 -2.62 12.69 15.35
N GLN A 249 -1.93 11.59 15.69
CA GLN A 249 -0.54 11.32 15.29
C GLN A 249 -0.43 10.78 13.87
N ILE A 250 -1.50 10.22 13.32
CA ILE A 250 -1.53 9.54 12.02
C ILE A 250 -2.56 10.11 11.06
N GLU A 251 -3.50 10.94 11.53
CA GLU A 251 -4.64 11.39 10.74
C GLU A 251 -4.94 12.87 10.92
N TRP A 252 -5.22 13.54 9.82
CA TRP A 252 -5.77 14.90 9.81
C TRP A 252 -7.29 14.82 9.84
N ILE A 253 -7.83 14.78 11.06
CA ILE A 253 -9.26 14.84 11.32
C ILE A 253 -9.59 16.09 12.15
N TYR A 254 -10.88 16.36 12.27
CA TYR A 254 -11.38 17.47 13.06
C TYR A 254 -11.28 17.18 14.57
N THR A 255 -10.50 17.98 15.29
CA THR A 255 -10.34 17.84 16.75
C THR A 255 -10.98 18.98 17.55
N GLY A 256 -11.89 19.76 16.94
CA GLY A 256 -12.50 20.93 17.60
C GLY A 256 -13.48 21.68 16.69
N SER A 257 -13.85 22.92 16.99
CA SER A 257 -14.86 23.67 16.21
C SER A 257 -14.34 24.15 14.85
N CYS A 258 -14.82 23.60 13.74
CA CYS A 258 -14.69 24.17 12.39
C CYS A 258 -15.56 25.39 12.14
N SER A 259 -15.89 26.15 13.17
CA SER A 259 -16.80 27.29 13.05
C SER A 259 -16.22 28.49 12.28
N SER A 260 -14.94 28.48 11.92
CA SER A 260 -14.36 29.52 11.05
C SER A 260 -13.00 29.14 10.41
N GLY A 261 -13.01 28.81 9.16
CA GLY A 261 -12.03 29.12 8.10
C GLY A 261 -10.72 28.35 8.05
N ALA A 262 -9.75 28.60 8.88
CA ALA A 262 -8.35 28.21 8.58
C ALA A 262 -7.94 26.78 9.05
N ALA A 263 -8.66 26.21 10.01
CA ALA A 263 -8.36 24.87 10.56
C ALA A 263 -9.00 23.73 9.74
N CYS A 264 -10.05 24.02 9.01
CA CYS A 264 -10.93 23.07 8.32
C CYS A 264 -10.63 22.98 6.83
N GLN A 265 -9.54 22.33 6.50
CA GLN A 265 -9.09 22.17 5.13
C GLN A 265 -8.06 21.05 5.04
N THR A 266 -7.83 20.54 3.84
CA THR A 266 -6.77 19.58 3.57
C THR A 266 -5.40 20.10 4.00
N ARG A 267 -4.48 19.19 4.27
CA ARG A 267 -3.07 19.46 4.59
C ARG A 267 -2.18 18.92 3.47
N PRO A 268 -0.93 19.41 3.34
CA PRO A 268 0.07 18.76 2.51
C PRO A 268 0.23 17.31 2.93
N VAL A 269 0.27 16.39 1.97
CA VAL A 269 0.38 14.96 2.22
C VAL A 269 1.66 14.58 2.97
N GLY A 270 1.65 13.48 3.73
CA GLY A 270 2.83 12.91 4.37
C GLY A 270 3.38 13.68 5.56
N ARG A 271 2.56 14.46 6.27
CA ARG A 271 3.01 15.26 7.43
C ARG A 271 2.90 14.54 8.76
N LEU A 272 2.08 13.51 8.82
CA LEU A 272 1.92 12.66 9.99
C LEU A 272 2.62 11.32 9.78
N ALA A 273 2.70 10.51 10.84
CA ALA A 273 3.35 9.21 10.78
C ALA A 273 2.67 8.27 9.79
N GLY A 274 3.47 7.55 9.00
CA GLY A 274 2.98 6.48 8.13
C GLY A 274 2.72 5.19 8.91
N ASN A 275 1.99 4.27 8.29
CA ASN A 275 1.75 2.94 8.83
C ASN A 275 2.95 1.99 8.62
N GLY A 276 2.79 0.72 9.02
CA GLY A 276 3.84 -0.30 8.92
C GLY A 276 4.35 -0.60 7.51
N PHE A 277 3.66 -0.21 6.45
CA PHE A 277 4.15 -0.24 5.07
C PHE A 277 4.83 1.08 4.64
N GLY A 278 4.71 2.15 5.42
CA GLY A 278 5.19 3.49 5.06
C GLY A 278 4.19 4.28 4.22
N LEU A 279 2.91 3.91 4.22
CA LEU A 279 1.82 4.68 3.64
C LEU A 279 1.35 5.74 4.63
N HIS A 280 1.11 6.95 4.14
CA HIS A 280 0.66 8.09 4.94
C HIS A 280 -0.78 8.46 4.61
N ASP A 281 -1.40 9.20 5.53
CA ASP A 281 -2.73 9.77 5.35
C ASP A 281 -3.78 8.71 4.95
N MET A 282 -3.65 7.48 5.49
CA MET A 282 -4.62 6.40 5.25
C MET A 282 -5.97 6.67 5.92
N GLY A 283 -5.99 7.56 6.88
CA GLY A 283 -7.18 8.12 7.49
C GLY A 283 -7.04 9.65 7.59
N GLY A 284 -8.15 10.37 7.54
CA GLY A 284 -8.16 11.83 7.53
C GLY A 284 -7.79 12.43 6.17
N ASN A 285 -7.47 13.71 6.15
CA ASN A 285 -7.17 14.52 4.97
C ASN A 285 -8.29 14.48 3.92
N VAL A 286 -8.35 13.48 3.03
CA VAL A 286 -9.51 13.25 2.15
C VAL A 286 -10.00 11.80 2.21
N GLN A 287 -11.31 11.60 2.06
CA GLN A 287 -11.87 10.28 1.81
C GLN A 287 -11.45 9.78 0.43
N GLU A 288 -11.10 8.51 0.34
CA GLU A 288 -10.52 7.95 -0.85
C GLU A 288 -11.50 7.06 -1.61
N TRP A 289 -11.69 7.37 -2.89
CA TRP A 289 -12.37 6.48 -3.81
C TRP A 289 -11.57 5.20 -4.00
N VAL A 290 -12.25 4.05 -3.90
CA VAL A 290 -11.72 2.75 -4.34
C VAL A 290 -12.51 2.22 -5.54
N ASN A 291 -12.06 1.11 -6.12
CA ASN A 291 -12.65 0.62 -7.35
C ASN A 291 -14.04 -0.01 -7.18
N ASP A 292 -14.33 -0.54 -6.00
CA ASP A 292 -15.46 -1.43 -5.75
C ASP A 292 -16.81 -0.71 -5.77
N TRP A 293 -17.85 -1.40 -6.27
CA TRP A 293 -19.21 -1.03 -6.00
C TRP A 293 -19.56 -1.32 -4.54
N TYR A 294 -20.35 -0.46 -3.92
CA TYR A 294 -20.79 -0.64 -2.54
C TYR A 294 -22.02 -1.54 -2.44
N SER A 295 -21.96 -2.49 -1.53
CA SER A 295 -23.12 -3.20 -0.98
C SER A 295 -22.91 -3.46 0.50
N GLY A 296 -23.90 -3.13 1.34
CA GLY A 296 -23.84 -3.34 2.78
C GLY A 296 -23.84 -4.83 3.20
N SER A 297 -24.24 -5.73 2.31
CA SER A 297 -24.28 -7.18 2.55
C SER A 297 -23.15 -7.94 1.86
N TYR A 298 -22.24 -7.27 1.13
CA TYR A 298 -21.23 -7.94 0.30
C TYR A 298 -20.31 -8.87 1.12
N TYR A 299 -19.92 -8.46 2.32
CA TYR A 299 -18.98 -9.24 3.14
C TYR A 299 -19.49 -10.64 3.50
N ALA A 300 -20.81 -10.85 3.55
CA ALA A 300 -21.40 -12.17 3.77
C ALA A 300 -21.19 -13.16 2.60
N SER A 301 -20.85 -12.67 1.42
CA SER A 301 -20.67 -13.46 0.19
C SER A 301 -19.36 -13.13 -0.53
N SER A 302 -18.47 -12.36 0.10
CA SER A 302 -17.18 -11.95 -0.49
C SER A 302 -16.34 -13.19 -0.81
N PRO A 303 -15.78 -13.30 -2.02
CA PRO A 303 -14.78 -14.32 -2.31
C PRO A 303 -13.58 -14.20 -1.36
N PRO A 304 -13.00 -15.30 -0.89
CA PRO A 304 -11.85 -15.23 0.03
C PRO A 304 -10.53 -14.83 -0.64
N VAL A 305 -10.49 -14.82 -1.98
CA VAL A 305 -9.27 -14.53 -2.75
C VAL A 305 -9.52 -13.36 -3.69
N ASN A 306 -8.71 -12.31 -3.56
CA ASN A 306 -8.71 -11.11 -4.40
C ASN A 306 -10.13 -10.55 -4.68
N PRO A 307 -10.96 -10.26 -3.67
CA PRO A 307 -12.32 -9.76 -3.89
C PRO A 307 -12.29 -8.39 -4.61
N LEU A 308 -13.23 -8.22 -5.56
CA LEU A 308 -13.34 -7.02 -6.40
C LEU A 308 -14.62 -6.21 -6.12
N GLY A 309 -15.34 -6.55 -5.06
CA GLY A 309 -16.66 -5.98 -4.80
C GLY A 309 -17.76 -6.60 -5.66
N PRO A 310 -19.01 -6.14 -5.52
CA PRO A 310 -20.12 -6.52 -6.40
C PRO A 310 -19.83 -6.15 -7.87
N SER A 311 -20.37 -6.92 -8.81
CA SER A 311 -20.19 -6.67 -10.26
C SER A 311 -20.86 -5.38 -10.75
N SER A 312 -21.86 -4.88 -10.01
CA SER A 312 -22.60 -3.65 -10.32
C SER A 312 -23.15 -3.01 -9.05
N GLY A 313 -23.51 -1.73 -9.12
CA GLY A 313 -24.08 -0.99 -8.02
C GLY A 313 -24.46 0.44 -8.43
N SER A 314 -25.02 1.19 -7.50
CA SER A 314 -25.34 2.62 -7.67
C SER A 314 -24.32 3.55 -7.00
N HIS A 315 -23.52 3.03 -6.08
CA HIS A 315 -22.54 3.77 -5.31
C HIS A 315 -21.19 3.06 -5.35
N ARG A 316 -20.12 3.84 -5.36
CA ARG A 316 -18.75 3.35 -5.18
C ARG A 316 -18.34 3.47 -3.72
N VAL A 317 -17.47 2.57 -3.28
CA VAL A 317 -16.94 2.59 -1.92
C VAL A 317 -15.98 3.77 -1.73
N LEU A 318 -16.06 4.37 -0.55
CA LEU A 318 -15.13 5.36 0.00
C LEU A 318 -14.50 4.80 1.25
N ARG A 319 -13.22 5.06 1.46
CA ARG A 319 -12.45 4.60 2.60
C ARG A 319 -11.68 5.74 3.26
N GLY A 320 -11.20 5.49 4.48
CA GLY A 320 -10.57 6.51 5.30
C GLY A 320 -11.59 7.52 5.82
N SER A 321 -11.13 8.59 6.35
CA SER A 321 -11.95 9.72 6.74
C SER A 321 -11.47 10.99 6.01
N SER A 322 -11.89 12.16 6.45
CA SER A 322 -11.44 13.42 5.88
C SER A 322 -11.15 14.45 6.96
N TRP A 323 -10.54 15.54 6.57
CA TRP A 323 -10.27 16.68 7.44
C TRP A 323 -11.52 17.23 8.15
N ASP A 324 -12.73 16.95 7.64
CA ASP A 324 -14.02 17.39 8.22
C ASP A 324 -14.65 16.34 9.15
N SER A 325 -14.03 15.18 9.33
CA SER A 325 -14.56 14.13 10.19
C SER A 325 -14.38 14.49 11.67
N PHE A 326 -15.48 14.70 12.35
CA PHE A 326 -15.51 15.11 13.77
C PHE A 326 -15.57 13.92 14.74
N GLN A 327 -15.54 12.70 14.26
CA GLN A 327 -15.55 11.48 15.06
C GLN A 327 -14.55 10.47 14.49
N SER A 328 -13.77 9.89 15.38
CA SER A 328 -12.79 8.84 15.10
C SER A 328 -13.39 7.60 14.45
N MET A 329 -14.70 7.36 14.62
CA MET A 329 -15.38 6.21 14.01
C MET A 329 -15.21 6.14 12.50
N TYR A 330 -15.07 7.28 11.83
CA TYR A 330 -14.91 7.35 10.38
C TYR A 330 -13.50 6.99 9.90
N SER A 331 -12.53 7.01 10.82
CA SER A 331 -11.10 6.75 10.54
C SER A 331 -10.67 5.31 10.77
N ARG A 332 -11.54 4.46 11.33
CA ARG A 332 -11.20 3.04 11.59
C ARG A 332 -10.87 2.29 10.31
N SER A 333 -9.94 1.37 10.40
CA SER A 333 -9.49 0.51 9.28
C SER A 333 -10.64 -0.16 8.54
N SER A 334 -11.70 -0.54 9.26
CA SER A 334 -12.87 -1.26 8.73
C SER A 334 -14.02 -0.36 8.28
N GLN A 335 -13.96 0.95 8.59
CA GLN A 335 -15.06 1.85 8.26
C GLN A 335 -15.30 1.95 6.77
N ARG A 336 -16.54 1.76 6.36
CA ARG A 336 -17.00 1.80 4.97
C ARG A 336 -17.96 2.95 4.76
N MET A 337 -17.67 3.75 3.77
CA MET A 337 -18.57 4.79 3.27
C MET A 337 -18.81 4.61 1.77
N TYR A 338 -19.74 5.37 1.22
CA TYR A 338 -20.07 5.27 -0.19
C TYR A 338 -20.68 6.55 -0.74
N ALA A 339 -20.49 6.76 -2.04
CA ALA A 339 -21.11 7.87 -2.75
C ALA A 339 -21.44 7.49 -4.20
N VAL A 340 -22.35 8.27 -4.81
CA VAL A 340 -22.64 8.15 -6.24
C VAL A 340 -21.38 8.50 -7.05
N PRO A 341 -21.03 7.74 -8.12
CA PRO A 341 -19.78 7.91 -8.86
C PRO A 341 -19.55 9.30 -9.47
N SER A 342 -20.59 10.11 -9.61
CA SER A 342 -20.52 11.49 -10.11
C SER A 342 -20.31 12.55 -9.01
N ASN A 343 -20.36 12.17 -7.73
CA ASN A 343 -20.18 13.12 -6.63
C ASN A 343 -18.73 13.60 -6.56
N ASN A 344 -18.55 14.90 -6.34
CA ASN A 344 -17.25 15.58 -6.29
C ASN A 344 -17.18 16.55 -5.11
N TYR A 345 -17.48 16.05 -3.92
CA TYR A 345 -17.42 16.86 -2.69
C TYR A 345 -15.97 17.24 -2.34
N LEU A 346 -15.81 18.32 -1.59
CA LEU A 346 -14.52 18.84 -1.13
C LEU A 346 -13.78 17.95 -0.11
N LEU A 347 -14.40 16.82 0.23
CA LEU A 347 -13.84 15.78 1.10
C LEU A 347 -13.25 14.61 0.31
N LEU A 348 -13.51 14.52 -1.01
CA LEU A 348 -13.28 13.33 -1.82
C LEU A 348 -12.03 13.48 -2.68
N GLY A 349 -11.08 12.61 -2.44
CA GLY A 349 -9.87 12.42 -3.23
C GLY A 349 -9.61 10.95 -3.50
N PHE A 350 -8.38 10.57 -3.74
CA PHE A 350 -8.00 9.18 -4.02
C PHE A 350 -6.49 8.96 -3.93
N ARG A 351 -6.11 7.71 -3.76
CA ARG A 351 -4.76 7.23 -4.06
C ARG A 351 -4.79 6.19 -5.17
N VAL A 352 -3.66 5.96 -5.80
CA VAL A 352 -3.54 5.03 -6.93
C VAL A 352 -2.93 3.71 -6.51
N ALA A 353 -3.17 2.68 -7.31
CA ALA A 353 -2.46 1.41 -7.28
C ALA A 353 -1.92 1.07 -8.67
N ARG A 354 -0.91 0.20 -8.73
CA ARG A 354 -0.31 -0.27 -9.99
C ARG A 354 0.29 -1.66 -9.79
N SER A 355 0.20 -2.53 -10.80
CA SER A 355 0.91 -3.80 -10.79
C SER A 355 2.40 -3.59 -11.05
N PRO A 356 3.28 -4.45 -10.50
CA PRO A 356 4.72 -4.41 -10.74
C PRO A 356 5.11 -4.51 -12.21
#